data_ea8ef888410e9878ebbaf9e09ed07ebb
#
_entry.id   ea8ef888410e9878ebbaf9e09ed07ebb
#
_cell.length_a   1.000
_cell.length_b   1.000
_cell.length_c   1.000
_cell.angle_alpha   90.00
_cell.angle_beta   90.00
_cell.angle_gamma   90.00
#
_symmetry.space_group_name_H-M   'P 1'
#
loop_
_entity.id
_entity.type
_entity.pdbx_description
1 polymer ?
#
loop_
_entity_poly.entity_id
_entity_poly.type
_entity_poly.pdbx_seq_one_letter_code
_entity_poly.pdbx_strand_id
1 'polypeptide(L)'
;YEVNVSSSLTVRAGPATTYPSVGQLSKGDKVVVDSLANGWAHLMDTSAGTSRYVSAGYLKRLSDYDGKTEPDEPFTTGWYRVKVESKLAVRASASSTAKKVGQLSANAEVVVDSLANGWAHLMDTSKGTGRYVSANYLVRVRDYSASEGEPDDPVEPPRTSQIDGRMTVIIDPGHGGSDVGATSVDKVYDEKHINLSVAKYLQSYLESAGVNVIMVRDTLEEGSDLTLRGEVMERYQDTADLFFSVHHNAANTAARGAEALAQVADKNGGPTKILAEKLLEEYRALGVPIRSVVFREGSHGDYYYTNRAAASLYIPALTSEFCFIDNAEDQQFIDSEEDLQAEARAQYNTIMYYFTQVEY
;
A
#
# COMPACT_ATOMS: atom_id res chain seq x y z
N TYR A 1 25.33 -27.81 3.87
CA TYR A 1 25.90 -26.72 4.68
C TYR A 1 24.81 -25.74 5.09
N GLU A 2 25.02 -25.09 6.23
CA GLU A 2 24.15 -24.02 6.76
C GLU A 2 24.92 -22.69 6.71
N VAL A 3 24.27 -21.62 6.27
CA VAL A 3 24.85 -20.29 6.23
C VAL A 3 24.92 -19.70 7.63
N ASN A 4 26.13 -19.33 8.06
CA ASN A 4 26.40 -18.78 9.39
C ASN A 4 26.98 -17.36 9.28
N VAL A 5 26.11 -16.39 9.11
CA VAL A 5 26.42 -14.95 9.01
C VAL A 5 25.57 -14.14 9.98
N SER A 6 25.94 -12.90 10.23
CA SER A 6 25.13 -11.99 11.07
C SER A 6 23.99 -11.33 10.30
N SER A 7 24.13 -11.15 8.97
CA SER A 7 23.11 -10.52 8.11
C SER A 7 22.83 -11.37 6.87
N SER A 8 23.64 -11.25 5.82
CA SER A 8 23.48 -12.03 4.59
C SER A 8 24.82 -12.40 3.97
N LEU A 9 24.84 -13.50 3.21
CA LEU A 9 26.00 -14.00 2.46
C LEU A 9 25.79 -13.75 0.97
N THR A 10 26.66 -12.96 0.37
CA THR A 10 26.58 -12.66 -1.08
C THR A 10 26.93 -13.90 -1.91
N VAL A 11 26.05 -14.23 -2.84
CA VAL A 11 26.28 -15.23 -3.90
C VAL A 11 26.86 -14.51 -5.11
N ARG A 12 27.93 -15.04 -5.68
CA ARG A 12 28.65 -14.45 -6.82
C ARG A 12 28.69 -15.39 -8.01
N ALA A 13 28.85 -14.81 -9.20
CA ALA A 13 28.98 -15.56 -10.45
C ALA A 13 30.35 -16.27 -10.61
N GLY A 14 31.25 -16.13 -9.63
CA GLY A 14 32.56 -16.78 -9.66
C GLY A 14 33.27 -16.68 -8.31
N PRO A 15 34.37 -17.44 -8.13
CA PRO A 15 35.05 -17.62 -6.85
C PRO A 15 36.01 -16.49 -6.49
N ALA A 16 35.56 -15.23 -6.54
CA ALA A 16 36.27 -14.06 -6.04
C ALA A 16 35.31 -12.90 -5.75
N THR A 17 35.74 -11.95 -4.92
CA THR A 17 34.93 -10.76 -4.58
C THR A 17 34.75 -9.81 -5.77
N THR A 18 35.55 -9.92 -6.81
CA THR A 18 35.46 -9.14 -8.05
C THR A 18 34.33 -9.60 -8.99
N TYR A 19 33.84 -10.81 -8.82
CA TYR A 19 32.73 -11.29 -9.65
C TYR A 19 31.41 -10.62 -9.24
N PRO A 20 30.50 -10.40 -10.20
CA PRO A 20 29.18 -9.83 -9.92
C PRO A 20 28.42 -10.60 -8.84
N SER A 21 27.66 -9.89 -8.01
CA SER A 21 26.67 -10.51 -7.14
C SER A 21 25.50 -11.02 -7.98
N VAL A 22 25.13 -12.27 -7.77
CA VAL A 22 24.01 -12.93 -8.44
C VAL A 22 22.92 -13.37 -7.45
N GLY A 23 23.08 -13.08 -6.15
CA GLY A 23 22.10 -13.39 -5.13
C GLY A 23 22.65 -13.17 -3.72
N GLN A 24 21.81 -13.49 -2.74
CA GLN A 24 22.17 -13.47 -1.32
C GLN A 24 21.52 -14.66 -0.62
N LEU A 25 22.20 -15.14 0.41
CA LEU A 25 21.70 -16.17 1.34
C LEU A 25 21.59 -15.55 2.73
N SER A 26 20.58 -15.96 3.46
CA SER A 26 20.32 -15.53 4.83
C SER A 26 20.97 -16.47 5.84
N LYS A 27 21.15 -15.99 7.08
CA LYS A 27 21.55 -16.85 8.18
C LYS A 27 20.59 -18.02 8.33
N GLY A 28 21.15 -19.23 8.41
CA GLY A 28 20.38 -20.48 8.59
C GLY A 28 19.96 -21.14 7.27
N ASP A 29 20.15 -20.47 6.12
CA ASP A 29 19.87 -21.10 4.82
C ASP A 29 20.71 -22.36 4.66
N LYS A 30 20.12 -23.42 4.11
CA LYS A 30 20.79 -24.66 3.81
C LYS A 30 21.14 -24.71 2.33
N VAL A 31 22.37 -25.08 2.04
CA VAL A 31 22.89 -25.17 0.66
C VAL A 31 23.66 -26.47 0.47
N VAL A 32 23.59 -27.00 -0.74
CA VAL A 32 24.46 -28.10 -1.16
C VAL A 32 25.69 -27.50 -1.83
N VAL A 33 26.85 -27.91 -1.37
CA VAL A 33 28.16 -27.50 -1.91
C VAL A 33 28.79 -28.71 -2.57
N ASP A 34 29.07 -28.61 -3.85
CA ASP A 34 29.70 -29.68 -4.63
C ASP A 34 31.22 -29.54 -4.72
N SER A 35 31.74 -28.34 -4.53
CA SER A 35 33.18 -28.12 -4.49
C SER A 35 33.61 -26.99 -3.54
N LEU A 36 34.81 -27.14 -2.97
CA LEU A 36 35.45 -26.15 -2.11
C LEU A 36 36.86 -25.90 -2.63
N ALA A 37 37.18 -24.68 -3.02
CA ALA A 37 38.49 -24.32 -3.50
C ALA A 37 38.85 -22.86 -3.15
N ASN A 38 40.08 -22.61 -2.70
CA ASN A 38 40.61 -21.27 -2.45
C ASN A 38 39.73 -20.38 -1.56
N GLY A 39 39.08 -20.95 -0.57
CA GLY A 39 38.18 -20.24 0.35
C GLY A 39 36.79 -19.94 -0.22
N TRP A 40 36.44 -20.49 -1.37
CA TRP A 40 35.13 -20.39 -2.01
C TRP A 40 34.46 -21.75 -2.10
N ALA A 41 33.15 -21.72 -1.91
CA ALA A 41 32.26 -22.87 -2.07
C ALA A 41 31.44 -22.68 -3.35
N HIS A 42 31.48 -23.65 -4.25
CA HIS A 42 30.56 -23.74 -5.37
C HIS A 42 29.26 -24.35 -4.87
N LEU A 43 28.16 -23.64 -5.05
CA LEU A 43 26.84 -24.18 -4.76
C LEU A 43 26.42 -25.07 -5.93
N MET A 44 25.95 -26.28 -5.61
CA MET A 44 25.51 -27.23 -6.64
C MET A 44 24.57 -26.54 -7.62
N ASP A 45 24.79 -26.75 -8.90
CA ASP A 45 23.95 -26.20 -9.97
C ASP A 45 22.54 -26.78 -9.86
N THR A 46 21.56 -25.88 -9.93
CA THR A 46 20.13 -26.17 -9.79
C THR A 46 19.34 -25.36 -10.77
N SER A 47 18.03 -25.54 -10.83
CA SER A 47 17.12 -24.68 -11.59
C SER A 47 17.18 -23.21 -11.12
N ALA A 48 17.61 -22.96 -9.87
CA ALA A 48 17.82 -21.61 -9.33
C ALA A 48 19.08 -20.91 -9.89
N GLY A 49 19.92 -21.61 -10.67
CA GLY A 49 21.08 -21.01 -11.35
C GLY A 49 22.31 -21.92 -11.33
N THR A 50 23.22 -21.57 -12.23
CA THR A 50 24.53 -22.21 -12.38
C THR A 50 25.65 -21.26 -11.98
N SER A 51 26.87 -21.82 -11.74
CA SER A 51 28.05 -21.01 -11.43
C SER A 51 27.84 -20.04 -10.25
N ARG A 52 27.31 -20.55 -9.16
CA ARG A 52 27.05 -19.78 -7.93
C ARG A 52 28.10 -20.07 -6.88
N TYR A 53 28.76 -19.04 -6.39
CA TYR A 53 29.84 -19.15 -5.42
C TYR A 53 29.60 -18.30 -4.20
N VAL A 54 29.94 -18.84 -3.02
CA VAL A 54 29.93 -18.12 -1.76
C VAL A 54 31.24 -18.29 -1.02
N SER A 55 31.58 -17.36 -0.14
CA SER A 55 32.76 -17.52 0.71
C SER A 55 32.54 -18.67 1.69
N ALA A 56 33.43 -19.66 1.61
CA ALA A 56 33.32 -20.91 2.39
C ALA A 56 33.45 -20.69 3.91
N GLY A 57 34.13 -19.62 4.35
CA GLY A 57 34.30 -19.28 5.76
C GLY A 57 32.99 -18.97 6.51
N TYR A 58 31.91 -18.72 5.77
CA TYR A 58 30.59 -18.45 6.33
C TYR A 58 29.65 -19.67 6.24
N LEU A 59 30.17 -20.84 5.94
CA LEU A 59 29.38 -22.06 5.87
C LEU A 59 29.75 -23.02 7.01
N LYS A 60 28.74 -23.51 7.69
CA LYS A 60 28.87 -24.60 8.67
C LYS A 60 28.41 -25.91 8.02
N ARG A 61 29.31 -26.90 7.97
CA ARG A 61 28.94 -28.19 7.44
C ARG A 61 27.92 -28.91 8.36
N LEU A 62 26.86 -29.44 7.80
CA LEU A 62 25.85 -30.20 8.49
C LEU A 62 26.03 -31.69 8.32
N SER A 63 26.10 -32.16 7.07
CA SER A 63 26.21 -33.58 6.71
C SER A 63 26.85 -33.73 5.33
N ASP A 64 27.15 -34.97 4.95
CA ASP A 64 27.41 -35.29 3.56
C ASP A 64 26.11 -35.27 2.77
N TYR A 65 26.18 -34.86 1.51
CA TYR A 65 25.06 -34.98 0.59
C TYR A 65 24.86 -36.44 0.18
N ASP A 66 23.71 -37.01 0.50
CA ASP A 66 23.38 -38.39 0.24
C ASP A 66 22.73 -38.65 -1.13
N GLY A 67 22.59 -37.60 -1.93
CA GLY A 67 21.93 -37.66 -3.23
C GLY A 67 20.40 -37.85 -3.17
N LYS A 68 19.84 -37.82 -1.98
CA LYS A 68 18.38 -38.03 -1.76
C LYS A 68 17.64 -36.80 -1.29
N THR A 69 18.34 -35.86 -0.68
CA THR A 69 17.79 -34.50 -0.48
C THR A 69 17.87 -33.76 -1.81
N GLU A 70 16.82 -33.84 -2.57
CA GLU A 70 16.66 -33.07 -3.81
C GLU A 70 16.92 -31.60 -3.49
N PRO A 71 17.91 -30.94 -4.14
CA PRO A 71 18.05 -29.50 -4.01
C PRO A 71 16.89 -28.76 -4.64
N ASP A 72 16.10 -29.42 -5.48
CA ASP A 72 14.90 -28.91 -6.15
C ASP A 72 13.89 -30.03 -6.40
N GLU A 73 12.81 -30.10 -5.65
CA GLU A 73 11.57 -30.58 -6.25
C GLU A 73 11.38 -29.85 -7.58
N PRO A 74 10.94 -30.52 -8.67
CA PRO A 74 10.61 -29.83 -9.89
C PRO A 74 9.66 -28.68 -9.53
N PHE A 75 10.02 -27.46 -9.95
CA PHE A 75 9.21 -26.29 -9.66
C PHE A 75 7.75 -26.59 -9.99
N THR A 76 6.89 -26.49 -9.01
CA THR A 76 5.43 -26.58 -9.19
C THR A 76 4.82 -25.21 -8.96
N THR A 77 3.91 -24.80 -9.82
CA THR A 77 3.14 -23.58 -9.64
C THR A 77 2.53 -23.55 -8.23
N GLY A 78 2.71 -22.45 -7.55
CA GLY A 78 2.28 -22.36 -6.15
C GLY A 78 2.13 -20.93 -5.67
N TRP A 79 1.55 -20.81 -4.50
CA TRP A 79 1.47 -19.56 -3.76
C TRP A 79 2.78 -19.29 -3.03
N TYR A 80 3.26 -18.08 -3.17
CA TYR A 80 4.48 -17.60 -2.53
C TYR A 80 4.18 -16.31 -1.77
N ARG A 81 4.78 -16.16 -0.61
CA ARG A 81 4.70 -14.96 0.21
C ARG A 81 5.95 -14.12 0.05
N VAL A 82 5.77 -12.82 -0.14
CA VAL A 82 6.84 -11.84 -0.25
C VAL A 82 7.49 -11.60 1.12
N LYS A 83 8.79 -11.82 1.23
CA LYS A 83 9.57 -11.65 2.46
C LYS A 83 10.57 -10.51 2.27
N VAL A 84 10.11 -9.30 2.47
CA VAL A 84 10.90 -8.06 2.45
C VAL A 84 10.53 -7.21 3.68
N GLU A 85 11.33 -6.22 3.98
CA GLU A 85 11.02 -5.27 5.08
C GLU A 85 10.01 -4.20 4.63
N SER A 86 9.95 -3.87 3.34
CA SER A 86 9.03 -2.87 2.80
C SER A 86 8.35 -3.34 1.52
N LYS A 87 8.99 -3.17 0.35
CA LYS A 87 8.39 -3.50 -0.94
C LYS A 87 9.35 -4.25 -1.87
N LEU A 88 8.79 -5.18 -2.65
CA LEU A 88 9.47 -5.91 -3.70
C LEU A 88 9.08 -5.35 -5.07
N ALA A 89 10.06 -4.88 -5.84
CA ALA A 89 9.81 -4.37 -7.19
C ALA A 89 9.34 -5.47 -8.14
N VAL A 90 8.23 -5.23 -8.84
CA VAL A 90 7.77 -6.03 -9.98
C VAL A 90 8.33 -5.43 -11.26
N ARG A 91 8.92 -6.25 -12.12
CA ARG A 91 9.62 -5.83 -13.33
C ARG A 91 9.03 -6.47 -14.58
N ALA A 92 9.16 -5.80 -15.71
CA ALA A 92 8.68 -6.24 -17.01
C ALA A 92 9.46 -7.42 -17.62
N SER A 93 10.59 -7.79 -17.03
CA SER A 93 11.38 -8.97 -17.42
C SER A 93 12.30 -9.39 -16.27
N ALA A 94 12.85 -10.58 -16.35
CA ALA A 94 13.73 -11.20 -15.35
C ALA A 94 15.12 -10.51 -15.29
N SER A 95 15.16 -9.24 -14.92
CA SER A 95 16.38 -8.44 -14.82
C SER A 95 16.24 -7.29 -13.82
N SER A 96 17.30 -7.03 -13.04
CA SER A 96 17.38 -5.91 -12.11
C SER A 96 17.35 -4.54 -12.81
N THR A 97 17.70 -4.48 -14.08
CA THR A 97 17.67 -3.28 -14.92
C THR A 97 16.39 -3.12 -15.74
N ALA A 98 15.52 -4.13 -15.74
CA ALA A 98 14.23 -4.07 -16.43
C ALA A 98 13.32 -2.99 -15.83
N LYS A 99 12.44 -2.43 -16.68
CA LYS A 99 11.46 -1.43 -16.24
C LYS A 99 10.64 -1.96 -15.07
N LYS A 100 10.56 -1.18 -14.00
CA LYS A 100 9.63 -1.44 -12.89
C LYS A 100 8.20 -1.21 -13.38
N VAL A 101 7.34 -2.20 -13.22
CA VAL A 101 5.94 -2.19 -13.66
C VAL A 101 4.96 -2.29 -12.50
N GLY A 102 5.46 -2.45 -11.27
CA GLY A 102 4.67 -2.52 -10.05
C GLY A 102 5.54 -2.79 -8.83
N GLN A 103 4.89 -3.04 -7.71
CA GLN A 103 5.52 -3.44 -6.44
C GLN A 103 4.60 -4.40 -5.70
N LEU A 104 5.18 -5.24 -4.84
CA LEU A 104 4.49 -6.10 -3.90
C LEU A 104 4.87 -5.68 -2.49
N SER A 105 3.90 -5.59 -1.62
CA SER A 105 4.12 -5.30 -0.19
C SER A 105 4.76 -6.49 0.53
N ALA A 106 5.35 -6.24 1.69
CA ALA A 106 5.76 -7.29 2.60
C ALA A 106 4.57 -8.22 2.91
N ASN A 107 4.82 -9.52 2.94
CA ASN A 107 3.84 -10.58 3.16
C ASN A 107 2.75 -10.76 2.09
N ALA A 108 2.72 -9.97 1.01
CA ALA A 108 1.81 -10.22 -0.11
C ALA A 108 1.95 -11.65 -0.63
N GLU A 109 0.85 -12.31 -0.97
CA GLU A 109 0.85 -13.64 -1.58
C GLU A 109 0.63 -13.53 -3.08
N VAL A 110 1.44 -14.24 -3.83
CA VAL A 110 1.41 -14.25 -5.30
C VAL A 110 1.49 -15.68 -5.81
N VAL A 111 0.90 -15.95 -6.94
CA VAL A 111 1.11 -17.22 -7.63
C VAL A 111 2.31 -17.07 -8.55
N VAL A 112 3.27 -17.97 -8.36
CA VAL A 112 4.46 -18.08 -9.21
C VAL A 112 4.28 -19.32 -10.08
N ASP A 113 4.42 -19.16 -11.38
CA ASP A 113 4.28 -20.24 -12.36
C ASP A 113 5.61 -20.68 -12.98
N SER A 114 6.67 -19.91 -12.75
CA SER A 114 8.02 -20.34 -13.11
C SER A 114 9.11 -19.63 -12.28
N LEU A 115 10.21 -20.34 -12.05
CA LEU A 115 11.43 -19.85 -11.44
C LEU A 115 12.61 -20.09 -12.37
N ALA A 116 13.36 -19.06 -12.70
CA ALA A 116 14.56 -19.17 -13.51
C ALA A 116 15.58 -18.07 -13.18
N ASN A 117 16.85 -18.44 -13.04
CA ASN A 117 17.97 -17.50 -12.85
C ASN A 117 17.77 -16.49 -11.71
N GLY A 118 17.16 -16.92 -10.59
CA GLY A 118 16.88 -16.08 -9.42
C GLY A 118 15.69 -15.15 -9.59
N TRP A 119 14.88 -15.32 -10.64
CA TRP A 119 13.66 -14.59 -10.91
C TRP A 119 12.45 -15.51 -10.91
N ALA A 120 11.38 -15.02 -10.29
CA ALA A 120 10.07 -15.65 -10.30
C ALA A 120 9.17 -14.91 -11.30
N HIS A 121 8.54 -15.65 -12.20
CA HIS A 121 7.45 -15.13 -13.03
C HIS A 121 6.16 -15.23 -12.23
N LEU A 122 5.47 -14.13 -12.09
CA LEU A 122 4.14 -14.09 -11.50
C LEU A 122 3.15 -14.57 -12.55
N MET A 123 2.28 -15.50 -12.19
CA MET A 123 1.27 -16.04 -13.12
C MET A 123 0.55 -14.90 -13.84
N ASP A 124 0.45 -15.02 -15.16
CA ASP A 124 -0.28 -14.08 -15.98
C ASP A 124 -1.78 -14.14 -15.65
N THR A 125 -2.39 -12.97 -15.52
CA THR A 125 -3.83 -12.82 -15.25
C THR A 125 -4.45 -11.86 -16.25
N SER A 126 -5.76 -11.75 -16.23
CA SER A 126 -6.50 -10.76 -17.04
C SER A 126 -6.07 -9.31 -16.74
N LYS A 127 -5.48 -9.06 -15.55
CA LYS A 127 -5.01 -7.74 -15.08
C LYS A 127 -3.55 -7.43 -15.39
N GLY A 128 -2.75 -8.41 -15.81
CA GLY A 128 -1.33 -8.18 -16.13
C GLY A 128 -0.57 -9.42 -16.57
N THR A 129 0.39 -9.20 -17.45
CA THR A 129 1.24 -10.24 -18.03
C THR A 129 2.71 -9.84 -17.96
N GLY A 130 3.61 -10.83 -18.05
CA GLY A 130 5.05 -10.60 -18.11
C GLY A 130 5.61 -9.88 -16.87
N ARG A 131 5.20 -10.31 -15.67
CA ARG A 131 5.59 -9.71 -14.39
C ARG A 131 6.61 -10.58 -13.68
N TYR A 132 7.74 -10.01 -13.29
CA TYR A 132 8.85 -10.72 -12.67
C TYR A 132 9.27 -10.07 -11.36
N VAL A 133 9.59 -10.90 -10.38
CA VAL A 133 10.16 -10.47 -9.09
C VAL A 133 11.41 -11.29 -8.78
N SER A 134 12.29 -10.76 -7.94
CA SER A 134 13.43 -11.54 -7.47
C SER A 134 12.96 -12.68 -6.56
N ALA A 135 13.29 -13.91 -6.93
CA ALA A 135 12.88 -15.11 -6.20
C ALA A 135 13.46 -15.19 -4.78
N ASN A 136 14.57 -14.48 -4.53
CA ASN A 136 15.23 -14.47 -3.20
C ASN A 136 14.36 -13.87 -2.09
N TYR A 137 13.32 -13.14 -2.46
CA TYR A 137 12.38 -12.50 -1.53
C TYR A 137 11.03 -13.21 -1.46
N LEU A 138 10.97 -14.46 -1.94
CA LEU A 138 9.76 -15.26 -1.92
C LEU A 138 9.93 -16.49 -1.06
N VAL A 139 8.90 -16.83 -0.30
CA VAL A 139 8.81 -18.08 0.46
C VAL A 139 7.56 -18.82 0.00
N ARG A 140 7.72 -20.09 -0.42
CA ARG A 140 6.59 -20.92 -0.83
C ARG A 140 5.65 -21.18 0.33
N VAL A 141 4.36 -21.02 0.10
CA VAL A 141 3.31 -21.18 1.11
C VAL A 141 2.54 -22.48 0.90
N ARG A 142 2.06 -22.71 -0.35
CA ARG A 142 1.25 -23.89 -0.71
C ARG A 142 1.21 -24.12 -2.22
N ASP A 143 0.68 -25.26 -2.64
CA ASP A 143 0.42 -25.54 -4.05
C ASP A 143 -0.70 -24.63 -4.57
N TYR A 144 -0.62 -24.27 -5.85
CA TYR A 144 -1.72 -23.64 -6.56
C TYR A 144 -2.59 -24.69 -7.22
N SER A 145 -3.90 -24.57 -7.13
CA SER A 145 -4.87 -25.40 -7.84
C SER A 145 -5.65 -24.57 -8.85
N ALA A 146 -5.68 -25.00 -10.10
CA ALA A 146 -6.47 -24.32 -11.15
C ALA A 146 -7.98 -24.26 -10.85
N SER A 147 -8.47 -25.02 -9.89
CA SER A 147 -9.84 -24.94 -9.41
C SER A 147 -10.11 -23.70 -8.53
N GLU A 148 -9.06 -22.99 -8.09
CA GLU A 148 -9.17 -21.75 -7.31
C GLU A 148 -9.50 -20.51 -8.16
N GLY A 149 -9.51 -20.66 -9.50
CA GLY A 149 -9.69 -19.55 -10.44
C GLY A 149 -8.37 -18.84 -10.76
N GLU A 150 -8.43 -17.80 -11.62
CA GLU A 150 -7.27 -16.92 -11.80
C GLU A 150 -6.91 -16.32 -10.43
N PRO A 151 -5.61 -16.28 -10.05
CA PRO A 151 -5.23 -15.54 -8.87
C PRO A 151 -5.70 -14.09 -9.08
N ASP A 152 -6.49 -13.59 -8.16
CA ASP A 152 -6.66 -12.15 -8.04
C ASP A 152 -5.27 -11.52 -8.01
N ASP A 153 -5.15 -10.24 -8.43
CA ASP A 153 -3.91 -9.48 -8.18
C ASP A 153 -3.43 -9.80 -6.77
N PRO A 154 -2.09 -9.77 -6.54
CA PRO A 154 -1.52 -10.25 -5.29
C PRO A 154 -2.48 -9.97 -4.15
N VAL A 155 -3.00 -11.02 -3.52
CA VAL A 155 -3.83 -10.84 -2.32
C VAL A 155 -2.90 -10.12 -1.38
N GLU A 156 -3.10 -8.81 -1.25
CA GLU A 156 -2.42 -8.08 -0.20
C GLU A 156 -2.76 -8.83 1.09
N PRO A 157 -1.75 -9.15 1.91
CA PRO A 157 -2.07 -9.66 3.23
C PRO A 157 -3.03 -8.63 3.83
N PRO A 158 -4.04 -9.06 4.57
CA PRO A 158 -4.86 -8.13 5.32
C PRO A 158 -3.89 -7.16 5.99
N ARG A 159 -4.08 -5.87 5.75
CA ARG A 159 -3.27 -4.84 6.41
C ARG A 159 -3.58 -4.95 7.88
N THR A 160 -2.80 -5.74 8.56
CA THR A 160 -2.81 -5.71 10.00
C THR A 160 -2.06 -4.45 10.39
N SER A 161 -2.73 -3.55 11.05
CA SER A 161 -2.16 -2.47 11.86
C SER A 161 -1.10 -3.06 12.80
N GLN A 162 0.13 -3.24 12.33
CA GLN A 162 1.08 -4.16 12.98
C GLN A 162 2.36 -3.54 13.51
N ILE A 163 2.34 -2.29 13.92
CA ILE A 163 3.40 -1.89 14.86
C ILE A 163 2.90 -2.00 16.31
N ASP A 164 1.63 -1.75 16.57
CA ASP A 164 1.05 -1.75 17.92
C ASP A 164 -0.38 -2.31 18.03
N GLY A 165 -0.90 -2.92 16.95
CA GLY A 165 -2.27 -3.46 16.91
C GLY A 165 -3.35 -2.40 16.77
N ARG A 166 -3.01 -1.15 16.42
CA ARG A 166 -3.96 -0.05 16.23
C ARG A 166 -4.14 0.25 14.75
N MET A 167 -5.36 0.60 14.37
CA MET A 167 -5.65 1.16 13.06
C MET A 167 -4.96 2.52 12.90
N THR A 168 -4.46 2.82 11.71
CA THR A 168 -3.75 4.07 11.40
C THR A 168 -4.44 4.80 10.27
N VAL A 169 -4.86 6.04 10.52
CA VAL A 169 -5.50 6.92 9.54
C VAL A 169 -4.60 8.10 9.24
N ILE A 170 -4.35 8.36 7.96
CA ILE A 170 -3.79 9.64 7.52
C ILE A 170 -4.94 10.58 7.27
N ILE A 171 -5.03 11.69 8.00
CA ILE A 171 -5.99 12.75 7.77
C ILE A 171 -5.33 13.89 7.01
N ASP A 172 -5.93 14.25 5.89
CA ASP A 172 -5.49 15.35 5.04
C ASP A 172 -6.50 16.51 5.10
N PRO A 173 -6.26 17.53 5.93
CA PRO A 173 -7.04 18.75 5.86
C PRO A 173 -6.72 19.48 4.55
N GLY A 174 -7.66 19.52 3.62
CA GLY A 174 -7.46 20.11 2.31
C GLY A 174 -6.96 21.57 2.36
N HIS A 175 -6.21 21.98 1.35
CA HIS A 175 -5.60 23.32 1.24
C HIS A 175 -4.60 23.60 2.37
N GLY A 176 -4.13 24.86 2.52
CA GLY A 176 -3.18 25.25 3.57
C GLY A 176 -2.13 26.25 3.08
N GLY A 177 -1.46 26.92 3.99
CA GLY A 177 -0.48 27.96 3.68
C GLY A 177 -1.08 29.07 2.81
N SER A 178 -0.51 29.29 1.63
CA SER A 178 -1.00 30.27 0.65
C SER A 178 -2.21 29.81 -0.16
N ASP A 179 -2.50 28.51 -0.18
CA ASP A 179 -3.71 27.96 -0.81
C ASP A 179 -4.86 28.00 0.19
N VAL A 180 -5.76 28.96 0.01
CA VAL A 180 -6.89 29.16 0.91
C VAL A 180 -8.09 28.26 0.59
N GLY A 181 -8.11 27.60 -0.58
CA GLY A 181 -9.27 26.92 -1.10
C GLY A 181 -10.38 27.89 -1.53
N ALA A 182 -11.62 27.46 -1.44
CA ALA A 182 -12.77 28.31 -1.66
C ALA A 182 -13.05 29.20 -0.44
N THR A 183 -13.90 30.20 -0.62
CA THR A 183 -14.31 31.14 0.44
C THR A 183 -15.82 31.07 0.62
N SER A 184 -16.27 31.10 1.87
CA SER A 184 -17.70 31.11 2.23
C SER A 184 -18.46 32.27 1.63
N VAL A 185 -19.78 32.13 1.52
CA VAL A 185 -20.66 33.15 0.94
C VAL A 185 -20.52 34.52 1.63
N ASP A 186 -20.47 34.52 2.94
CA ASP A 186 -20.28 35.69 3.79
C ASP A 186 -18.83 36.19 3.88
N LYS A 187 -17.89 35.45 3.27
CA LYS A 187 -16.46 35.74 3.26
C LYS A 187 -15.81 35.76 4.64
N VAL A 188 -16.39 35.03 5.58
CA VAL A 188 -15.86 34.89 6.94
C VAL A 188 -14.84 33.75 7.02
N TYR A 189 -15.06 32.68 6.25
CA TYR A 189 -14.24 31.49 6.30
C TYR A 189 -13.62 31.17 4.96
N ASP A 190 -12.34 30.83 4.96
CA ASP A 190 -11.69 30.13 3.87
C ASP A 190 -11.75 28.62 4.12
N GLU A 191 -11.86 27.83 3.08
CA GLU A 191 -11.99 26.39 3.15
C GLU A 191 -10.87 25.74 3.98
N LYS A 192 -9.62 26.20 3.85
CA LYS A 192 -8.48 25.70 4.64
C LYS A 192 -8.70 25.77 6.16
N HIS A 193 -9.44 26.79 6.65
CA HIS A 193 -9.74 26.94 8.08
C HIS A 193 -10.75 25.90 8.54
N ILE A 194 -11.84 25.75 7.78
CA ILE A 194 -12.89 24.78 8.07
C ILE A 194 -12.32 23.37 8.02
N ASN A 195 -11.62 23.02 6.94
CA ASN A 195 -11.01 21.70 6.77
C ASN A 195 -10.08 21.36 7.94
N LEU A 196 -9.25 22.29 8.39
CA LEU A 196 -8.36 22.04 9.53
C LEU A 196 -9.14 21.87 10.83
N SER A 197 -10.15 22.70 11.08
CA SER A 197 -10.97 22.61 12.30
C SER A 197 -11.70 21.26 12.39
N VAL A 198 -12.37 20.85 11.32
CA VAL A 198 -13.03 19.53 11.23
C VAL A 198 -12.03 18.39 11.42
N ALA A 199 -10.88 18.45 10.75
CA ALA A 199 -9.84 17.43 10.86
C ALA A 199 -9.27 17.33 12.27
N LYS A 200 -9.15 18.43 13.03
CA LYS A 200 -8.73 18.43 14.43
C LYS A 200 -9.74 17.77 15.35
N TYR A 201 -11.03 18.00 15.14
CA TYR A 201 -12.06 17.29 15.89
C TYR A 201 -12.05 15.81 15.54
N LEU A 202 -11.95 15.46 14.25
CA LEU A 202 -11.85 14.08 13.79
C LEU A 202 -10.63 13.38 14.41
N GLN A 203 -9.45 14.02 14.40
CA GLN A 203 -8.24 13.53 15.06
C GLN A 203 -8.53 13.19 16.53
N SER A 204 -9.09 14.15 17.27
CA SER A 204 -9.38 13.97 18.71
C SER A 204 -10.33 12.79 18.96
N TYR A 205 -11.36 12.60 18.12
CA TYR A 205 -12.29 11.49 18.25
C TYR A 205 -11.65 10.14 17.96
N LEU A 206 -10.86 10.05 16.90
CA LEU A 206 -10.16 8.82 16.52
C LEU A 206 -9.09 8.43 17.54
N GLU A 207 -8.26 9.37 17.99
CA GLU A 207 -7.24 9.12 19.02
C GLU A 207 -7.87 8.67 20.35
N SER A 208 -9.00 9.27 20.73
CA SER A 208 -9.77 8.85 21.93
C SER A 208 -10.31 7.42 21.80
N ALA A 209 -10.54 6.94 20.60
CA ALA A 209 -10.95 5.56 20.31
C ALA A 209 -9.77 4.60 20.13
N GLY A 210 -8.53 5.07 20.29
CA GLY A 210 -7.32 4.25 20.19
C GLY A 210 -6.78 4.08 18.77
N VAL A 211 -7.27 4.86 17.79
CA VAL A 211 -6.76 4.89 16.42
C VAL A 211 -5.51 5.78 16.37
N ASN A 212 -4.48 5.35 15.66
CA ASN A 212 -3.34 6.20 15.35
C ASN A 212 -3.73 7.20 14.26
N VAL A 213 -3.42 8.47 14.47
CA VAL A 213 -3.71 9.52 13.49
C VAL A 213 -2.42 10.21 13.05
N ILE A 214 -2.28 10.35 11.74
CA ILE A 214 -1.20 11.08 11.10
C ILE A 214 -1.83 12.25 10.34
N MET A 215 -1.52 13.46 10.76
CA MET A 215 -1.98 14.66 10.09
C MET A 215 -1.04 15.04 8.96
N VAL A 216 -1.57 15.33 7.76
CA VAL A 216 -0.77 15.87 6.65
C VAL A 216 -0.29 17.27 6.96
N ARG A 217 -1.13 18.09 7.58
CA ARG A 217 -0.78 19.38 8.17
C ARG A 217 -1.49 19.59 9.50
N ASP A 218 -0.88 20.38 10.35
CA ASP A 218 -1.33 20.58 11.73
C ASP A 218 -1.66 22.03 12.05
N THR A 219 -1.24 22.95 11.20
CA THR A 219 -1.46 24.40 11.32
C THR A 219 -2.02 25.00 10.03
N LEU A 220 -2.43 26.26 10.08
CA LEU A 220 -2.94 27.01 8.93
C LEU A 220 -1.83 27.49 7.98
N GLU A 221 -0.64 27.69 8.52
CA GLU A 221 0.53 28.16 7.80
C GLU A 221 1.23 27.05 7.01
N GLU A 222 1.08 25.81 7.46
CA GLU A 222 1.59 24.65 6.72
C GLU A 222 0.85 24.50 5.42
N GLY A 223 1.61 24.46 4.32
CA GLY A 223 1.06 24.10 3.03
C GLY A 223 0.70 22.61 3.01
N SER A 224 -0.31 22.26 2.23
CA SER A 224 -0.60 20.89 1.92
C SER A 224 -0.67 20.74 0.40
N ASP A 225 0.46 20.96 -0.26
CA ASP A 225 0.56 20.72 -1.69
C ASP A 225 0.51 19.21 -2.01
N LEU A 226 0.30 18.90 -3.27
CA LEU A 226 0.19 17.51 -3.71
C LEU A 226 1.46 16.69 -3.44
N THR A 227 2.63 17.34 -3.44
CA THR A 227 3.93 16.70 -3.16
C THR A 227 3.98 16.24 -1.70
N LEU A 228 3.65 17.13 -0.76
CA LEU A 228 3.63 16.79 0.67
C LEU A 228 2.66 15.65 0.98
N ARG A 229 1.45 15.67 0.38
CA ARG A 229 0.49 14.58 0.53
C ARG A 229 1.06 13.25 0.07
N GLY A 230 1.73 13.24 -1.10
CA GLY A 230 2.43 12.06 -1.62
C GLY A 230 3.53 11.57 -0.70
N GLU A 231 4.39 12.46 -0.20
CA GLU A 231 5.49 12.13 0.71
C GLU A 231 4.99 11.56 2.05
N VAL A 232 3.89 12.09 2.60
CA VAL A 232 3.28 11.55 3.82
C VAL A 232 2.74 10.14 3.56
N MET A 233 1.99 9.93 2.47
CA MET A 233 1.50 8.61 2.11
C MET A 233 2.65 7.61 1.89
N GLU A 234 3.72 8.01 1.19
CA GLU A 234 4.91 7.15 0.98
C GLU A 234 5.61 6.80 2.30
N ARG A 235 5.71 7.75 3.22
CA ARG A 235 6.34 7.53 4.53
C ARG A 235 5.59 6.52 5.38
N TYR A 236 4.28 6.53 5.33
CA TYR A 236 3.42 5.68 6.16
C TYR A 236 2.72 4.54 5.39
N GLN A 237 3.15 4.28 4.16
CA GLN A 237 2.52 3.31 3.26
C GLN A 237 2.40 1.89 3.84
N ASP A 238 3.30 1.49 4.74
CA ASP A 238 3.32 0.16 5.33
C ASP A 238 2.47 0.05 6.61
N THR A 239 1.96 1.18 7.11
CA THR A 239 1.19 1.23 8.36
C THR A 239 -0.16 1.93 8.22
N ALA A 240 -0.37 2.74 7.20
CA ALA A 240 -1.64 3.45 7.00
C ALA A 240 -2.72 2.51 6.46
N ASP A 241 -3.82 2.43 7.19
CA ASP A 241 -5.00 1.64 6.80
C ASP A 241 -6.00 2.47 5.98
N LEU A 242 -5.93 3.79 6.06
CA LEU A 242 -6.82 4.72 5.36
C LEU A 242 -6.14 6.08 5.17
N PHE A 243 -6.32 6.67 3.98
CA PHE A 243 -6.11 8.09 3.72
C PHE A 243 -7.47 8.78 3.60
N PHE A 244 -7.75 9.74 4.47
CA PHE A 244 -9.02 10.45 4.52
C PHE A 244 -8.79 11.95 4.37
N SER A 245 -9.27 12.52 3.24
CA SER A 245 -9.12 13.95 2.93
C SER A 245 -10.40 14.71 3.24
N VAL A 246 -10.27 15.81 3.97
CA VAL A 246 -11.38 16.67 4.41
C VAL A 246 -11.40 17.92 3.54
N HIS A 247 -12.48 18.10 2.80
CA HIS A 247 -12.74 19.21 1.88
C HIS A 247 -14.18 19.69 1.94
N HIS A 248 -14.38 20.90 1.44
CA HIS A 248 -15.67 21.50 1.17
C HIS A 248 -15.70 21.97 -0.29
N ASN A 249 -16.72 21.54 -1.01
CA ASN A 249 -16.84 21.78 -2.45
C ASN A 249 -17.12 23.27 -2.75
N ALA A 250 -16.85 23.67 -3.97
CA ALA A 250 -17.26 24.97 -4.50
C ALA A 250 -17.51 24.87 -6.00
N ALA A 251 -18.47 25.64 -6.52
CA ALA A 251 -18.78 25.67 -7.96
C ALA A 251 -19.22 27.05 -8.43
N ASN A 252 -20.52 27.30 -8.41
CA ASN A 252 -21.14 28.49 -9.01
C ASN A 252 -22.26 29.06 -8.11
N THR A 253 -22.12 28.88 -6.81
CA THR A 253 -23.08 29.30 -5.79
C THR A 253 -24.46 28.63 -5.84
N ALA A 254 -24.75 27.84 -6.88
CA ALA A 254 -26.04 27.17 -7.06
C ALA A 254 -25.98 25.67 -6.71
N ALA A 255 -24.79 25.05 -6.86
CA ALA A 255 -24.61 23.65 -6.47
C ALA A 255 -24.59 23.53 -4.93
N ARG A 256 -25.16 22.43 -4.41
CA ARG A 256 -25.24 22.18 -2.98
C ARG A 256 -25.18 20.71 -2.63
N GLY A 257 -24.84 20.41 -1.38
CA GLY A 257 -24.88 19.07 -0.80
C GLY A 257 -23.57 18.31 -0.90
N ALA A 258 -23.51 17.13 -0.29
CA ALA A 258 -22.31 16.34 -0.11
C ALA A 258 -21.98 15.42 -1.30
N GLU A 259 -20.69 15.27 -1.57
CA GLU A 259 -20.09 14.26 -2.44
C GLU A 259 -19.00 13.49 -1.68
N ALA A 260 -18.73 12.27 -2.14
CA ALA A 260 -17.62 11.47 -1.64
C ALA A 260 -16.81 10.95 -2.84
N LEU A 261 -15.52 11.29 -2.91
CA LEU A 261 -14.67 10.97 -4.04
C LEU A 261 -13.88 9.69 -3.72
N ALA A 262 -14.35 8.56 -4.24
CA ALA A 262 -13.78 7.24 -4.01
C ALA A 262 -12.83 6.79 -5.12
N GLN A 263 -12.00 5.80 -4.85
CA GLN A 263 -11.07 5.25 -5.84
C GLN A 263 -11.80 4.49 -6.94
N VAL A 264 -11.39 4.68 -8.18
CA VAL A 264 -12.04 4.10 -9.39
C VAL A 264 -12.02 2.57 -9.35
N ALA A 265 -10.98 1.96 -8.78
CA ALA A 265 -10.88 0.51 -8.63
C ALA A 265 -12.07 -0.09 -7.87
N ASP A 266 -12.66 0.68 -6.94
CA ASP A 266 -13.75 0.23 -6.07
C ASP A 266 -15.15 0.53 -6.63
N LYS A 267 -15.27 1.04 -7.84
CA LYS A 267 -16.56 1.44 -8.45
C LYS A 267 -17.60 0.32 -8.45
N ASN A 268 -17.19 -0.92 -8.66
CA ASN A 268 -18.07 -2.08 -8.71
C ASN A 268 -18.23 -2.82 -7.37
N GLY A 269 -17.66 -2.29 -6.32
CA GLY A 269 -17.56 -2.85 -4.96
C GLY A 269 -16.14 -2.66 -4.45
N GLY A 270 -15.94 -2.64 -3.15
CA GLY A 270 -14.63 -2.49 -2.53
C GLY A 270 -14.61 -1.46 -1.41
N PRO A 271 -13.46 -1.33 -0.72
CA PRO A 271 -13.36 -0.64 0.55
C PRO A 271 -13.76 0.84 0.48
N THR A 272 -13.28 1.58 -0.51
CA THR A 272 -13.56 3.02 -0.58
C THR A 272 -15.01 3.33 -1.00
N LYS A 273 -15.67 2.41 -1.71
CA LYS A 273 -17.11 2.52 -1.98
C LYS A 273 -17.94 2.34 -0.71
N ILE A 274 -17.63 1.33 0.10
CA ILE A 274 -18.30 1.08 1.39
C ILE A 274 -18.14 2.31 2.29
N LEU A 275 -16.93 2.83 2.38
CA LEU A 275 -16.62 4.03 3.16
C LEU A 275 -17.42 5.25 2.66
N ALA A 276 -17.45 5.48 1.34
CA ALA A 276 -18.14 6.61 0.71
C ALA A 276 -19.66 6.55 0.90
N GLU A 277 -20.25 5.38 0.72
CA GLU A 277 -21.70 5.18 0.92
C GLU A 277 -22.11 5.43 2.37
N LYS A 278 -21.29 4.94 3.33
CA LYS A 278 -21.51 5.19 4.76
C LYS A 278 -21.35 6.66 5.12
N LEU A 279 -20.34 7.34 4.58
CA LEU A 279 -20.13 8.77 4.79
C LEU A 279 -21.34 9.58 4.37
N LEU A 280 -21.86 9.32 3.17
CA LEU A 280 -23.04 10.03 2.67
C LEU A 280 -24.32 9.68 3.46
N GLU A 281 -24.41 8.49 4.06
CA GLU A 281 -25.49 8.15 4.99
C GLU A 281 -25.42 9.01 6.27
N GLU A 282 -24.24 9.13 6.88
CA GLU A 282 -24.01 9.96 8.07
C GLU A 282 -24.31 11.44 7.78
N TYR A 283 -23.88 11.96 6.63
CA TYR A 283 -24.16 13.33 6.22
C TYR A 283 -25.65 13.60 5.98
N ARG A 284 -26.36 12.62 5.40
CA ARG A 284 -27.83 12.71 5.28
C ARG A 284 -28.51 12.80 6.63
N ALA A 285 -28.01 12.10 7.65
CA ALA A 285 -28.54 12.17 9.01
C ALA A 285 -28.38 13.55 9.65
N LEU A 286 -27.39 14.34 9.22
CA LEU A 286 -27.20 15.74 9.61
C LEU A 286 -28.12 16.70 8.83
N GLY A 287 -28.88 16.20 7.85
CA GLY A 287 -29.76 17.03 7.00
C GLY A 287 -29.07 17.57 5.75
N VAL A 288 -27.81 17.24 5.51
CA VAL A 288 -27.07 17.66 4.31
C VAL A 288 -27.67 16.97 3.08
N PRO A 289 -27.99 17.70 2.00
CA PRO A 289 -28.41 17.10 0.75
C PRO A 289 -27.31 16.20 0.17
N ILE A 290 -27.66 15.03 -0.31
CA ILE A 290 -26.68 14.09 -0.85
C ILE A 290 -26.69 14.13 -2.38
N ARG A 291 -25.52 14.26 -2.97
CA ARG A 291 -25.33 14.21 -4.43
C ARG A 291 -24.95 12.80 -4.88
N SER A 292 -23.69 12.41 -4.71
CA SER A 292 -23.22 11.11 -5.21
C SER A 292 -21.90 10.66 -4.59
N VAL A 293 -21.65 9.36 -4.69
CA VAL A 293 -20.29 8.84 -4.69
C VAL A 293 -19.68 9.04 -6.08
N VAL A 294 -18.51 9.67 -6.15
CA VAL A 294 -17.84 10.02 -7.39
C VAL A 294 -16.65 9.09 -7.63
N PHE A 295 -16.70 8.38 -8.75
CA PHE A 295 -15.60 7.59 -9.28
C PHE A 295 -15.14 8.23 -10.59
N ARG A 296 -14.13 9.09 -10.52
CA ARG A 296 -13.69 9.83 -11.69
C ARG A 296 -12.38 9.29 -12.23
N GLU A 297 -12.46 8.72 -13.42
CA GLU A 297 -11.31 8.17 -14.13
C GLU A 297 -10.54 9.28 -14.86
N GLY A 298 -9.21 9.24 -14.75
CA GLY A 298 -8.27 10.06 -15.49
C GLY A 298 -7.44 9.21 -16.46
N SER A 299 -6.50 9.82 -17.15
CA SER A 299 -5.63 9.13 -18.12
C SER A 299 -4.67 8.10 -17.50
N HIS A 300 -4.48 8.13 -16.17
CA HIS A 300 -3.54 7.27 -15.44
C HIS A 300 -4.17 6.67 -14.18
N GLY A 301 -5.43 6.23 -14.24
CA GLY A 301 -6.22 5.76 -13.09
C GLY A 301 -7.10 6.86 -12.52
N ASP A 302 -7.17 7.00 -11.21
CA ASP A 302 -7.97 8.04 -10.57
C ASP A 302 -7.62 9.45 -11.06
N TYR A 303 -8.64 10.25 -11.36
CA TYR A 303 -8.46 11.64 -11.77
C TYR A 303 -7.82 12.48 -10.66
N TYR A 304 -8.31 12.32 -9.43
CA TYR A 304 -7.81 13.06 -8.28
C TYR A 304 -6.44 12.53 -7.85
N TYR A 305 -5.49 13.44 -7.63
CA TYR A 305 -4.12 13.06 -7.31
C TYR A 305 -4.01 12.22 -6.05
N THR A 306 -4.70 12.60 -4.97
CA THR A 306 -4.65 11.91 -3.69
C THR A 306 -5.14 10.47 -3.81
N ASN A 307 -6.28 10.24 -4.48
CA ASN A 307 -6.79 8.90 -4.73
C ASN A 307 -5.81 8.08 -5.59
N ARG A 308 -5.24 8.68 -6.63
CA ARG A 308 -4.27 8.01 -7.51
C ARG A 308 -2.95 7.68 -6.79
N ALA A 309 -2.41 8.62 -6.02
CA ALA A 309 -1.19 8.42 -5.24
C ALA A 309 -1.41 7.31 -4.20
N ALA A 310 -2.50 7.38 -3.46
CA ALA A 310 -2.88 6.34 -2.49
C ALA A 310 -3.07 4.97 -3.16
N ALA A 311 -3.77 4.90 -4.31
CA ALA A 311 -3.95 3.66 -5.07
C ALA A 311 -2.62 3.05 -5.50
N SER A 312 -1.63 3.88 -5.91
CA SER A 312 -0.30 3.39 -6.27
C SER A 312 0.49 2.81 -5.09
N LEU A 313 0.07 3.14 -3.87
CA LEU A 313 0.62 2.67 -2.60
C LEU A 313 -0.31 1.65 -1.91
N TYR A 314 -1.41 1.27 -2.60
CA TYR A 314 -2.46 0.38 -2.08
C TYR A 314 -3.12 0.89 -0.79
N ILE A 315 -3.13 2.18 -0.55
CA ILE A 315 -3.85 2.79 0.57
C ILE A 315 -5.29 3.08 0.13
N PRO A 316 -6.32 2.52 0.78
CA PRO A 316 -7.69 2.99 0.58
C PRO A 316 -7.76 4.49 0.83
N ALA A 317 -8.36 5.23 -0.10
CA ALA A 317 -8.43 6.68 -0.01
C ALA A 317 -9.81 7.22 -0.34
N LEU A 318 -10.27 8.16 0.48
CA LEU A 318 -11.52 8.87 0.27
C LEU A 318 -11.32 10.36 0.48
N THR A 319 -11.88 11.17 -0.41
CA THR A 319 -12.04 12.61 -0.18
C THR A 319 -13.50 12.90 0.15
N SER A 320 -13.72 13.53 1.29
CA SER A 320 -15.00 14.08 1.71
C SER A 320 -15.19 15.48 1.13
N GLU A 321 -16.30 15.71 0.50
CA GLU A 321 -16.79 17.05 0.07
C GLU A 321 -18.12 17.26 0.78
N PHE A 322 -18.08 17.79 2.01
CA PHE A 322 -19.22 17.80 2.93
C PHE A 322 -20.40 18.65 2.42
N CYS A 323 -20.12 19.85 1.92
CA CYS A 323 -21.10 20.75 1.38
C CYS A 323 -20.45 21.75 0.43
N PHE A 324 -21.22 22.62 -0.24
CA PHE A 324 -20.67 23.70 -1.07
C PHE A 324 -20.49 24.95 -0.23
N ILE A 325 -19.24 25.29 0.10
CA ILE A 325 -18.90 26.45 0.92
C ILE A 325 -19.36 27.78 0.29
N ASP A 326 -19.47 27.84 -1.05
CA ASP A 326 -19.95 29.01 -1.80
C ASP A 326 -21.47 29.02 -2.01
N ASN A 327 -22.23 28.14 -1.34
CA ASN A 327 -23.70 28.09 -1.41
C ASN A 327 -24.35 28.58 -0.12
N ALA A 328 -25.27 29.55 -0.24
CA ALA A 328 -25.91 30.17 0.91
C ALA A 328 -26.81 29.23 1.73
N GLU A 329 -27.39 28.20 1.10
CA GLU A 329 -28.21 27.22 1.82
C GLU A 329 -27.36 26.13 2.50
N ASP A 330 -26.16 25.86 1.99
CA ASP A 330 -25.24 24.91 2.61
C ASP A 330 -24.42 25.54 3.76
N GLN A 331 -24.30 26.88 3.80
CA GLN A 331 -23.57 27.58 4.85
C GLN A 331 -24.06 27.25 6.25
N GLN A 332 -25.36 26.94 6.44
CA GLN A 332 -25.94 26.52 7.72
C GLN A 332 -25.31 25.24 8.32
N PHE A 333 -24.56 24.49 7.55
CA PHE A 333 -23.90 23.26 8.01
C PHE A 333 -22.44 23.47 8.45
N ILE A 334 -21.93 24.71 8.33
CA ILE A 334 -20.54 25.06 8.62
C ILE A 334 -20.37 26.39 9.35
N ASP A 335 -21.45 27.00 9.84
CA ASP A 335 -21.43 28.35 10.39
C ASP A 335 -21.26 28.41 11.91
N SER A 336 -21.20 27.26 12.56
CA SER A 336 -20.93 27.14 14.00
C SER A 336 -19.89 26.07 14.32
N GLU A 337 -19.29 26.15 15.52
CA GLU A 337 -18.38 25.12 16.00
C GLU A 337 -19.08 23.79 16.20
N GLU A 338 -20.34 23.81 16.60
CA GLU A 338 -21.19 22.62 16.76
C GLU A 338 -21.38 21.91 15.41
N ASP A 339 -21.53 22.63 14.32
CA ASP A 339 -21.67 22.06 12.99
C ASP A 339 -20.38 21.37 12.54
N LEU A 340 -19.22 22.01 12.74
CA LEU A 340 -17.92 21.40 12.42
C LEU A 340 -17.64 20.15 13.27
N GLN A 341 -18.07 20.14 14.53
CA GLN A 341 -18.01 18.96 15.39
C GLN A 341 -18.96 17.86 14.92
N ALA A 342 -20.16 18.21 14.44
CA ALA A 342 -21.12 17.27 13.90
C ALA A 342 -20.61 16.60 12.62
N GLU A 343 -20.02 17.37 11.70
CA GLU A 343 -19.33 16.85 10.53
C GLU A 343 -18.22 15.87 10.92
N ALA A 344 -17.31 16.30 11.79
CA ALA A 344 -16.20 15.47 12.26
C ALA A 344 -16.71 14.18 12.95
N ARG A 345 -17.83 14.25 13.66
CA ARG A 345 -18.47 13.08 14.29
C ARG A 345 -19.02 12.12 13.24
N ALA A 346 -19.63 12.61 12.17
CA ALA A 346 -20.10 11.81 11.06
C ALA A 346 -18.94 11.10 10.34
N GLN A 347 -17.84 11.81 10.12
CA GLN A 347 -16.61 11.23 9.56
C GLN A 347 -16.01 10.16 10.48
N TYR A 348 -15.95 10.41 11.79
CA TYR A 348 -15.54 9.45 12.80
C TYR A 348 -16.41 8.18 12.76
N ASN A 349 -17.73 8.31 12.81
CA ASN A 349 -18.65 7.19 12.74
C ASN A 349 -18.42 6.35 11.48
N THR A 350 -18.19 7.01 10.37
CA THR A 350 -17.88 6.38 9.07
C THR A 350 -16.59 5.58 9.11
N ILE A 351 -15.51 6.16 9.62
CA ILE A 351 -14.20 5.51 9.70
C ILE A 351 -14.27 4.32 10.67
N MET A 352 -14.90 4.47 11.82
CA MET A 352 -15.05 3.38 12.78
C MET A 352 -15.95 2.26 12.24
N TYR A 353 -17.04 2.59 11.53
CA TYR A 353 -17.84 1.59 10.83
C TYR A 353 -17.01 0.84 9.79
N TYR A 354 -16.26 1.56 8.96
CA TYR A 354 -15.39 0.97 7.95
C TYR A 354 -14.44 -0.06 8.55
N PHE A 355 -13.74 0.26 9.63
CA PHE A 355 -12.85 -0.66 10.32
C PHE A 355 -13.53 -1.89 10.93
N THR A 356 -14.84 -1.84 11.17
CA THR A 356 -15.61 -3.01 11.65
C THR A 356 -16.17 -3.86 10.52
N GLN A 357 -16.26 -3.36 9.29
CA GLN A 357 -16.88 -4.04 8.15
C GLN A 357 -15.87 -4.60 7.15
N VAL A 358 -14.66 -4.07 7.14
CA VAL A 358 -13.58 -4.60 6.29
C VAL A 358 -12.87 -5.67 7.09
N GLU A 359 -13.13 -6.95 6.75
CA GLU A 359 -12.32 -8.06 7.24
C GLU A 359 -10.93 -7.96 6.58
N TYR A 360 -9.91 -7.78 7.40
CA TYR A 360 -8.51 -7.71 6.98
C TYR A 360 -7.89 -9.10 6.90
#